data_e6abcf4c5309efd2eafa8420efa48097
#
_entry.id   e6abcf4c5309efd2eafa8420efa48097
#
_cell.length_a   1.000
_cell.length_b   1.000
_cell.length_c   1.000
_cell.angle_alpha   90.00
_cell.angle_beta   90.00
_cell.angle_gamma   90.00
#
_symmetry.space_group_name_H-M   'P 1'
#
loop_
_entity.id
_entity.type
_entity.pdbx_description
1 polymer ?
#
loop_
_entity_poly.entity_id
_entity_poly.type
_entity_poly.pdbx_seq_one_letter_code
_entity_poly.pdbx_strand_id
1 'polypeptide(L)'
;MKRIDIIVPIGGWSPWYSTGAIVSINESKINIPIRFINQDLGLDGPISYEIIYWEDGKQKILTGYYLGDEELSIPVGGSDSISNISFRLKSTLGQHVIAYCTLDMYIVSNPEEINLADSNILPIDTISKIKDQFETAEEVRSPLVVDLDGDGVETVTAEGGVYFDHDANGFKENSGWVGQDDGILVRDINGNGIIDNGTELFGNNSVLSSGEKAVNGFEALKDLDDNNDGIFDRNDKAWNEVKIWKDANGNGIVDEGELLTLEQAGIAGINLDYDNQENVDENGNAHKQTGTFIKTDGTTGTITDVWFDTNPEDTVNDISVEITDDIKALPNVSGTGNVYDLHTAMALDKSGELQRLVEQFQAETDIDARNALLPEIIYHWAGVYDMDPEGRNPSRYYGNVLGDSRKLEALEEFLGREFLGTWCSGERDPNPHGHAAPYILQAF
;
A
#
# COMPACT_ATOMS: atom_id res chain seq x y z
N MET A 1 6.76 16.37 -12.24
CA MET A 1 6.50 15.85 -13.61
C MET A 1 5.24 14.99 -13.52
N LYS A 2 4.19 15.27 -14.29
CA LYS A 2 2.98 14.44 -14.27
C LYS A 2 2.95 13.64 -15.58
N ARG A 3 3.13 12.33 -15.50
CA ARG A 3 2.95 11.43 -16.63
C ARG A 3 1.49 11.00 -16.70
N ILE A 4 0.91 11.02 -17.89
CA ILE A 4 -0.45 10.53 -18.13
C ILE A 4 -0.33 9.52 -19.26
N ASP A 5 -0.69 8.26 -18.98
CA ASP A 5 -0.74 7.22 -19.98
C ASP A 5 -2.04 7.33 -20.77
N ILE A 6 -1.91 7.35 -22.09
CA ILE A 6 -3.04 7.61 -22.97
C ILE A 6 -3.20 6.41 -23.90
N ILE A 7 -4.34 5.71 -23.79
CA ILE A 7 -4.71 4.68 -24.74
C ILE A 7 -5.48 5.32 -25.90
N VAL A 8 -4.90 5.30 -27.08
CA VAL A 8 -5.53 5.84 -28.28
C VAL A 8 -6.18 4.69 -29.04
N PRO A 9 -7.53 4.65 -29.14
CA PRO A 9 -8.22 3.60 -29.88
C PRO A 9 -7.99 3.71 -31.38
N ILE A 10 -8.07 2.59 -32.10
CA ILE A 10 -7.93 2.54 -33.56
C ILE A 10 -8.97 3.45 -34.23
N GLY A 11 -8.48 4.46 -34.97
CA GLY A 11 -9.32 5.36 -35.75
C GLY A 11 -10.23 6.30 -34.95
N GLY A 12 -10.10 6.33 -33.61
CA GLY A 12 -10.89 7.17 -32.71
C GLY A 12 -10.04 8.15 -31.89
N TRP A 13 -10.70 9.07 -31.19
CA TRP A 13 -10.08 9.91 -30.19
C TRP A 13 -9.94 9.14 -28.86
N SER A 14 -8.83 9.36 -28.14
CA SER A 14 -8.71 8.92 -26.76
C SER A 14 -9.78 9.62 -25.89
N PRO A 15 -10.06 9.12 -24.68
CA PRO A 15 -10.76 9.91 -23.66
C PRO A 15 -10.06 11.25 -23.40
N TRP A 16 -10.80 12.21 -22.80
CA TRP A 16 -10.22 13.44 -22.32
C TRP A 16 -9.44 13.19 -21.02
N TYR A 17 -8.20 13.69 -20.96
CA TYR A 17 -7.37 13.66 -19.78
C TYR A 17 -7.22 15.08 -19.21
N SER A 18 -7.57 15.25 -17.94
CA SER A 18 -7.46 16.54 -17.26
C SER A 18 -6.23 16.59 -16.37
N THR A 19 -5.52 17.69 -16.42
CA THR A 19 -4.34 17.89 -15.58
C THR A 19 -4.70 18.37 -14.17
N GLY A 20 -5.89 18.94 -13.98
CA GLY A 20 -6.31 19.54 -12.71
C GLY A 20 -5.49 20.74 -12.26
N ALA A 21 -4.58 21.24 -13.10
CA ALA A 21 -3.63 22.28 -12.73
C ALA A 21 -4.17 23.70 -12.99
N ILE A 22 -3.85 24.61 -12.07
CA ILE A 22 -3.99 26.06 -12.26
C ILE A 22 -2.55 26.59 -12.33
N VAL A 23 -2.23 27.29 -13.41
CA VAL A 23 -0.89 27.83 -13.63
C VAL A 23 -0.98 29.35 -13.64
N SER A 24 -0.24 30.02 -12.75
CA SER A 24 -0.01 31.48 -12.82
C SER A 24 1.14 31.72 -13.78
N ILE A 25 0.97 32.68 -14.71
CA ILE A 25 1.86 32.83 -15.84
C ILE A 25 2.61 34.16 -15.75
N ASN A 26 3.92 34.06 -15.75
CA ASN A 26 4.81 35.24 -15.96
C ASN A 26 5.45 35.23 -17.35
N GLU A 27 5.14 34.29 -18.20
CA GLU A 27 5.73 34.12 -19.55
C GLU A 27 4.65 34.05 -20.62
N SER A 28 5.03 34.33 -21.86
CA SER A 28 4.11 34.36 -23.02
C SER A 28 3.74 32.98 -23.57
N LYS A 29 4.28 31.89 -23.04
CA LYS A 29 4.02 30.51 -23.47
C LYS A 29 4.18 29.51 -22.33
N ILE A 30 3.32 28.50 -22.32
CA ILE A 30 3.49 27.30 -21.50
C ILE A 30 3.98 26.19 -22.43
N ASN A 31 5.10 25.57 -22.10
CA ASN A 31 5.59 24.40 -22.78
C ASN A 31 5.01 23.16 -22.10
N ILE A 32 4.37 22.29 -22.88
CA ILE A 32 3.90 20.98 -22.45
C ILE A 32 4.73 19.94 -23.18
N PRO A 33 5.77 19.38 -22.56
CA PRO A 33 6.53 18.32 -23.19
C PRO A 33 5.67 17.08 -23.32
N ILE A 34 5.26 16.75 -24.53
CA ILE A 34 4.59 15.52 -24.86
C ILE A 34 5.64 14.63 -25.53
N ARG A 35 6.02 13.55 -24.84
CA ARG A 35 6.89 12.53 -25.41
C ARG A 35 6.07 11.30 -25.78
N PHE A 36 6.14 10.90 -27.05
CA PHE A 36 5.62 9.61 -27.48
C PHE A 36 6.76 8.60 -27.45
N ILE A 37 6.64 7.62 -26.58
CA ILE A 37 7.55 6.47 -26.62
C ILE A 37 6.85 5.42 -27.46
N ASN A 38 7.26 5.33 -28.72
CA ASN A 38 6.85 4.24 -29.60
C ASN A 38 7.73 3.02 -29.27
N GLN A 39 7.28 2.19 -28.35
CA GLN A 39 7.91 0.88 -28.15
C GLN A 39 7.36 -0.07 -29.22
N ASP A 40 8.19 -0.44 -30.16
CA ASP A 40 8.16 -1.65 -30.98
C ASP A 40 7.54 -1.68 -32.36
N LEU A 41 7.03 -0.63 -32.96
CA LEU A 41 6.40 -0.85 -34.28
C LEU A 41 6.90 -0.02 -35.47
N GLY A 42 7.94 0.79 -35.32
CA GLY A 42 8.53 1.50 -36.45
C GLY A 42 7.51 2.31 -37.28
N LEU A 43 6.53 2.92 -36.63
CA LEU A 43 5.45 3.63 -37.28
C LEU A 43 5.69 5.13 -37.23
N ASP A 44 6.21 5.67 -38.31
CA ASP A 44 6.38 7.10 -38.56
C ASP A 44 5.06 7.72 -39.04
N GLY A 45 4.13 8.06 -38.16
CA GLY A 45 2.89 8.70 -38.57
C GLY A 45 2.44 9.81 -37.62
N PRO A 46 1.81 10.87 -38.14
CA PRO A 46 1.37 11.98 -37.32
C PRO A 46 0.23 11.59 -36.37
N ILE A 47 0.33 12.05 -35.12
CA ILE A 47 -0.74 11.94 -34.13
C ILE A 47 -1.46 13.27 -34.04
N SER A 48 -2.77 13.28 -34.23
CA SER A 48 -3.59 14.47 -34.03
C SER A 48 -3.81 14.69 -32.53
N TYR A 49 -3.75 15.94 -32.10
CA TYR A 49 -4.07 16.29 -30.73
C TYR A 49 -5.11 17.39 -30.66
N GLU A 50 -5.87 17.40 -29.58
CA GLU A 50 -6.71 18.52 -29.14
C GLU A 50 -6.40 18.82 -27.67
N ILE A 51 -6.15 20.10 -27.37
CA ILE A 51 -5.96 20.60 -26.02
C ILE A 51 -7.03 21.62 -25.73
N ILE A 52 -7.76 21.46 -24.63
CA ILE A 52 -8.72 22.44 -24.11
C ILE A 52 -8.12 23.03 -22.85
N TYR A 53 -8.14 24.36 -22.78
CA TYR A 53 -7.70 25.10 -21.60
C TYR A 53 -8.59 26.33 -21.37
N TRP A 54 -8.57 26.83 -20.15
CA TRP A 54 -9.33 28.03 -19.78
C TRP A 54 -8.34 29.16 -19.51
N GLU A 55 -8.48 30.23 -20.26
CA GLU A 55 -7.71 31.46 -20.13
C GLU A 55 -8.68 32.59 -19.83
N ASP A 56 -8.49 33.30 -18.71
CA ASP A 56 -9.38 34.38 -18.21
C ASP A 56 -10.87 33.95 -18.18
N GLY A 57 -11.17 32.76 -17.72
CA GLY A 57 -12.52 32.23 -17.64
C GLY A 57 -13.16 31.86 -18.99
N LYS A 58 -12.40 31.89 -20.09
CA LYS A 58 -12.87 31.47 -21.42
C LYS A 58 -12.18 30.18 -21.85
N GLN A 59 -12.99 29.26 -22.35
CA GLN A 59 -12.49 28.02 -22.93
C GLN A 59 -11.81 28.30 -24.27
N LYS A 60 -10.60 27.76 -24.45
CA LYS A 60 -9.86 27.74 -25.72
C LYS A 60 -9.52 26.32 -26.14
N ILE A 61 -9.39 26.10 -27.43
CA ILE A 61 -9.05 24.82 -28.03
C ILE A 61 -7.85 25.00 -28.93
N LEU A 62 -6.81 24.19 -28.72
CA LEU A 62 -5.66 24.08 -29.60
C LEU A 62 -5.70 22.71 -30.28
N THR A 63 -5.55 22.69 -31.59
CA THR A 63 -5.52 21.44 -32.38
C THR A 63 -4.30 21.42 -33.26
N GLY A 64 -3.75 20.23 -33.52
CA GLY A 64 -2.60 20.08 -34.40
C GLY A 64 -2.21 18.62 -34.61
N TYR A 65 -1.03 18.45 -35.24
CA TYR A 65 -0.41 17.18 -35.48
C TYR A 65 0.96 17.17 -34.79
N TYR A 66 1.30 16.02 -34.20
CA TYR A 66 2.56 15.80 -33.54
C TYR A 66 3.42 14.80 -34.36
N LEU A 67 4.67 15.14 -34.59
CA LEU A 67 5.60 14.40 -35.43
C LEU A 67 6.92 14.06 -34.73
N GLY A 68 6.88 13.51 -33.53
CA GLY A 68 8.10 13.09 -32.83
C GLY A 68 8.41 13.87 -31.56
N ASP A 69 9.67 13.90 -31.09
CA ASP A 69 10.10 14.44 -29.80
C ASP A 69 10.07 15.99 -29.70
N GLU A 70 9.02 16.63 -30.17
CA GLU A 70 8.87 18.08 -30.08
C GLU A 70 8.06 18.48 -28.84
N GLU A 71 8.42 19.63 -28.22
CA GLU A 71 7.64 20.22 -27.15
C GLU A 71 6.44 21.00 -27.69
N LEU A 72 5.25 20.68 -27.15
CA LEU A 72 4.05 21.40 -27.51
C LEU A 72 3.91 22.66 -26.67
N SER A 73 3.78 23.79 -27.30
CA SER A 73 3.62 25.08 -26.63
C SER A 73 2.19 25.59 -26.72
N ILE A 74 1.58 25.93 -25.57
CA ILE A 74 0.30 26.64 -25.52
C ILE A 74 0.60 28.15 -25.57
N PRO A 75 0.20 28.88 -26.61
CA PRO A 75 0.35 30.32 -26.65
C PRO A 75 -0.62 30.98 -25.68
N VAL A 76 -0.09 31.79 -24.75
CA VAL A 76 -0.89 32.56 -23.80
C VAL A 76 -0.90 34.00 -24.17
N GLY A 77 -2.07 34.59 -24.32
CA GLY A 77 -2.27 35.92 -24.85
C GLY A 77 -2.12 37.05 -23.83
N GLY A 78 -1.20 36.95 -22.86
CA GLY A 78 -0.97 37.99 -21.86
C GLY A 78 -1.89 37.90 -20.64
N SER A 79 -2.42 36.74 -20.38
CA SER A 79 -3.28 36.42 -19.23
C SER A 79 -2.49 36.03 -18.00
N ASP A 80 -3.02 36.34 -16.81
CA ASP A 80 -2.36 36.06 -15.53
C ASP A 80 -2.51 34.57 -15.08
N SER A 81 -3.40 33.78 -15.70
CA SER A 81 -3.63 32.41 -15.33
C SER A 81 -4.25 31.53 -16.41
N ILE A 82 -3.83 30.27 -16.48
CA ILE A 82 -4.49 29.20 -17.23
C ILE A 82 -4.93 28.11 -16.26
N SER A 83 -6.11 27.57 -16.47
CA SER A 83 -6.67 26.50 -15.65
C SER A 83 -7.33 25.40 -16.47
N ASN A 84 -7.59 24.24 -15.85
CA ASN A 84 -8.33 23.14 -16.43
C ASN A 84 -7.81 22.67 -17.80
N ILE A 85 -6.49 22.49 -17.91
CA ILE A 85 -5.86 21.97 -19.12
C ILE A 85 -6.26 20.50 -19.27
N SER A 86 -6.93 20.19 -20.37
CA SER A 86 -7.31 18.83 -20.75
C SER A 86 -6.88 18.55 -22.18
N PHE A 87 -6.50 17.31 -22.47
CA PHE A 87 -6.08 16.96 -23.82
C PHE A 87 -6.60 15.57 -24.22
N ARG A 88 -6.63 15.33 -25.52
CA ARG A 88 -6.90 14.02 -26.12
C ARG A 88 -6.10 13.85 -27.41
N LEU A 89 -5.87 12.60 -27.78
CA LEU A 89 -5.07 12.23 -28.94
C LEU A 89 -5.86 11.32 -29.88
N LYS A 90 -5.52 11.36 -31.15
CA LYS A 90 -6.07 10.48 -32.18
C LYS A 90 -4.96 9.95 -33.07
N SER A 91 -4.83 8.63 -33.16
CA SER A 91 -3.95 7.98 -34.11
C SER A 91 -4.52 8.06 -35.52
N THR A 92 -3.69 8.46 -36.50
CA THR A 92 -4.06 8.53 -37.91
C THR A 92 -3.79 7.21 -38.65
N LEU A 93 -3.11 6.24 -38.05
CA LEU A 93 -2.62 5.04 -38.73
C LEU A 93 -3.44 3.77 -38.47
N GLY A 94 -4.58 3.84 -37.82
CA GLY A 94 -5.46 2.68 -37.64
C GLY A 94 -4.91 1.55 -36.76
N GLN A 95 -3.86 1.81 -35.98
CA GLN A 95 -3.27 0.85 -35.04
C GLN A 95 -3.37 1.36 -33.60
N HIS A 96 -3.32 0.46 -32.63
CA HIS A 96 -3.21 0.84 -31.22
C HIS A 96 -1.88 1.52 -30.96
N VAL A 97 -1.92 2.79 -30.61
CA VAL A 97 -0.75 3.54 -30.14
C VAL A 97 -0.90 3.79 -28.67
N ILE A 98 0.05 3.31 -27.87
CA ILE A 98 0.18 3.70 -26.48
C ILE A 98 1.04 4.97 -26.47
N ALA A 99 0.43 6.09 -26.21
CA ALA A 99 1.12 7.36 -26.09
C ALA A 99 1.30 7.73 -24.61
N TYR A 100 2.49 8.13 -24.25
CA TYR A 100 2.79 8.66 -22.92
C TYR A 100 2.90 10.19 -23.03
N CYS A 101 2.16 10.91 -22.21
CA CYS A 101 2.29 12.33 -22.08
C CYS A 101 2.97 12.66 -20.76
N THR A 102 4.16 13.25 -20.83
CA THR A 102 4.84 13.78 -19.66
C THR A 102 4.55 15.27 -19.59
N LEU A 103 3.82 15.70 -18.58
CA LEU A 103 3.54 17.11 -18.35
C LEU A 103 4.58 17.65 -17.38
N ASP A 104 5.66 18.25 -17.90
CA ASP A 104 6.59 19.00 -17.08
C ASP A 104 6.07 20.44 -16.95
N MET A 105 5.47 20.73 -15.82
CA MET A 105 5.11 22.10 -15.49
C MET A 105 6.25 22.72 -14.70
N TYR A 106 7.05 23.54 -15.35
CA TYR A 106 7.98 24.41 -14.66
C TYR A 106 7.21 25.63 -14.13
N ILE A 107 6.94 25.66 -12.85
CA ILE A 107 6.57 26.90 -12.17
C ILE A 107 7.88 27.59 -11.85
N VAL A 108 8.30 28.55 -12.65
CA VAL A 108 9.38 29.46 -12.26
C VAL A 108 8.75 30.51 -11.36
N SER A 109 8.55 30.18 -10.09
CA SER A 109 8.36 31.20 -9.06
C SER A 109 9.73 31.81 -8.75
N ASN A 110 9.74 33.13 -8.57
CA ASN A 110 10.91 33.91 -8.19
C ASN A 110 11.71 33.24 -7.05
N PRO A 111 13.03 33.01 -7.19
CA PRO A 111 13.79 32.17 -6.24
C PRO A 111 13.93 32.72 -4.82
N GLU A 112 13.37 33.90 -4.51
CA GLU A 112 13.55 34.56 -3.21
C GLU A 112 12.49 34.23 -2.14
N GLU A 113 11.47 33.40 -2.42
CA GLU A 113 10.43 33.04 -1.43
C GLU A 113 10.10 31.52 -1.40
N ILE A 114 11.10 30.67 -1.31
CA ILE A 114 10.84 29.28 -0.90
C ILE A 114 11.02 29.21 0.62
N ASN A 115 9.95 29.42 1.34
CA ASN A 115 9.89 29.12 2.76
C ASN A 115 9.72 27.60 2.92
N LEU A 116 10.81 26.92 3.27
CA LEU A 116 10.87 25.47 3.47
C LEU A 116 9.94 24.92 4.58
N ALA A 117 9.22 25.80 5.28
CA ALA A 117 8.26 25.43 6.31
C ALA A 117 6.86 25.05 5.75
N ASP A 118 6.57 25.36 4.48
CA ASP A 118 5.28 25.05 3.83
C ASP A 118 5.35 23.93 2.79
N SER A 119 6.42 23.13 2.78
CA SER A 119 6.53 21.94 1.94
C SER A 119 5.70 20.78 2.51
N ASN A 120 4.39 20.90 2.47
CA ASN A 120 3.48 19.76 2.47
C ASN A 120 3.60 19.03 1.13
N ILE A 121 4.42 18.11 1.14
CA ILE A 121 5.10 17.36 0.11
C ILE A 121 4.20 16.25 -0.36
N LEU A 122 3.49 16.34 -1.29
CA LEU A 122 2.56 15.51 -2.02
C LEU A 122 1.11 15.83 -1.67
N PRO A 123 0.35 16.18 -2.69
CA PRO A 123 -1.10 16.10 -2.53
C PRO A 123 -1.44 14.64 -2.23
N ILE A 124 -2.08 14.39 -1.10
CA ILE A 124 -2.75 13.12 -0.74
C ILE A 124 -3.49 12.54 -1.95
N ASP A 125 -4.07 13.39 -2.79
CA ASP A 125 -4.67 13.03 -4.08
C ASP A 125 -3.74 12.31 -5.08
N THR A 126 -2.43 12.45 -4.98
CA THR A 126 -1.50 11.80 -5.92
C THR A 126 -1.23 10.37 -5.49
N ILE A 127 -1.05 10.13 -4.20
CA ILE A 127 -0.93 8.78 -3.63
C ILE A 127 -2.25 8.02 -3.84
N SER A 128 -3.39 8.65 -3.54
CA SER A 128 -4.71 8.06 -3.77
C SER A 128 -4.93 7.65 -5.23
N LYS A 129 -4.55 8.49 -6.20
CA LYS A 129 -4.68 8.17 -7.63
C LYS A 129 -3.72 7.09 -8.12
N ILE A 130 -2.58 6.93 -7.45
CA ILE A 130 -1.64 5.85 -7.73
C ILE A 130 -2.21 4.55 -7.17
N LYS A 131 -2.75 4.56 -5.96
CA LYS A 131 -3.47 3.42 -5.37
C LYS A 131 -4.60 2.94 -6.28
N ASP A 132 -5.37 3.85 -6.89
CA ASP A 132 -6.47 3.52 -7.80
C ASP A 132 -6.00 2.89 -9.13
N GLN A 133 -4.73 3.02 -9.50
CA GLN A 133 -4.17 2.52 -10.77
C GLN A 133 -3.44 1.17 -10.63
N PHE A 134 -3.09 0.79 -9.43
CA PHE A 134 -2.39 -0.46 -9.15
C PHE A 134 -3.22 -1.26 -8.16
N GLU A 135 -3.58 -2.48 -8.53
CA GLU A 135 -4.07 -3.45 -7.56
C GLU A 135 -2.93 -3.72 -6.57
N THR A 136 -3.13 -3.32 -5.34
CA THR A 136 -2.31 -3.80 -4.22
C THR A 136 -2.77 -5.21 -3.88
N ALA A 137 -1.89 -6.03 -3.34
CA ALA A 137 -2.33 -7.23 -2.65
C ALA A 137 -3.41 -6.80 -1.65
N GLU A 138 -4.60 -7.40 -1.71
CA GLU A 138 -5.53 -7.27 -0.59
C GLU A 138 -4.82 -7.83 0.64
N GLU A 139 -4.30 -6.96 1.45
CA GLU A 139 -3.75 -7.33 2.74
C GLU A 139 -4.89 -7.55 3.70
N VAL A 140 -5.44 -8.72 3.62
CA VAL A 140 -6.61 -9.13 4.36
C VAL A 140 -6.11 -9.93 5.54
N ARG A 141 -6.38 -9.42 6.72
CA ARG A 141 -5.92 -9.96 8.00
C ARG A 141 -7.08 -10.67 8.67
N SER A 142 -7.04 -12.00 8.72
CA SER A 142 -8.17 -12.75 9.23
C SER A 142 -7.85 -13.45 10.53
N PRO A 143 -8.60 -13.20 11.62
CA PRO A 143 -8.77 -14.16 12.70
C PRO A 143 -10.15 -14.82 12.71
N LEU A 144 -10.25 -16.01 13.31
CA LEU A 144 -11.52 -16.57 13.80
C LEU A 144 -12.00 -15.80 15.01
N VAL A 145 -13.23 -15.28 14.93
CA VAL A 145 -13.94 -14.57 16.00
C VAL A 145 -15.15 -15.38 16.44
N VAL A 146 -15.34 -15.52 17.73
CA VAL A 146 -16.42 -16.29 18.36
C VAL A 146 -17.44 -15.33 18.95
N ASP A 147 -18.68 -15.45 18.53
CA ASP A 147 -19.85 -14.78 19.11
C ASP A 147 -20.15 -15.38 20.51
N LEU A 148 -19.70 -14.69 21.55
CA LEU A 148 -19.77 -15.19 22.93
C LEU A 148 -21.11 -14.94 23.61
N ASP A 149 -21.80 -13.86 23.28
CA ASP A 149 -23.05 -13.48 23.91
C ASP A 149 -24.30 -13.89 23.13
N GLY A 150 -24.19 -14.10 21.80
CA GLY A 150 -25.22 -14.71 20.95
C GLY A 150 -26.06 -13.73 20.16
N ASP A 151 -25.57 -12.52 19.94
CA ASP A 151 -26.24 -11.49 19.12
C ASP A 151 -25.54 -11.22 17.76
N GLY A 152 -24.44 -11.89 17.52
CA GLY A 152 -23.66 -11.89 16.28
C GLY A 152 -22.22 -11.44 16.52
N VAL A 153 -21.34 -11.61 15.55
CA VAL A 153 -19.96 -11.12 15.65
C VAL A 153 -19.92 -9.64 15.30
N GLU A 154 -19.57 -8.82 16.30
CA GLU A 154 -19.38 -7.37 16.16
C GLU A 154 -17.93 -7.01 15.92
N THR A 155 -17.75 -5.88 15.23
CA THR A 155 -16.44 -5.32 14.94
C THR A 155 -16.39 -3.82 15.20
N VAL A 156 -15.18 -3.25 15.16
CA VAL A 156 -14.95 -1.80 15.13
C VAL A 156 -14.11 -1.42 13.93
N THR A 157 -14.22 -0.16 13.48
CA THR A 157 -13.46 0.36 12.35
C THR A 157 -11.99 0.54 12.71
N ALA A 158 -11.10 0.59 11.71
CA ALA A 158 -9.71 0.98 11.87
C ALA A 158 -9.55 2.38 12.50
N GLU A 159 -10.50 3.30 12.29
CA GLU A 159 -10.53 4.60 12.97
C GLU A 159 -10.65 4.49 14.51
N GLY A 160 -11.00 3.31 15.02
CA GLY A 160 -11.01 3.00 16.45
C GLY A 160 -9.64 3.02 17.11
N GLY A 161 -8.55 3.00 16.33
CA GLY A 161 -7.19 3.18 16.80
C GLY A 161 -6.55 1.95 17.41
N VAL A 162 -7.00 0.75 17.05
CA VAL A 162 -6.32 -0.50 17.43
C VAL A 162 -5.14 -0.73 16.49
N TYR A 163 -3.98 -1.06 17.06
CA TYR A 163 -2.77 -1.38 16.32
C TYR A 163 -2.33 -2.80 16.67
N PHE A 164 -2.20 -3.65 15.66
CA PHE A 164 -1.78 -5.03 15.84
C PHE A 164 -0.85 -5.48 14.68
N ASP A 165 0.21 -6.20 15.01
CA ASP A 165 1.16 -6.76 14.04
C ASP A 165 0.58 -8.04 13.44
N HIS A 166 -0.18 -7.91 12.34
CA HIS A 166 -0.90 -9.03 11.76
C HIS A 166 -0.01 -10.01 11.01
N ASP A 167 1.10 -9.56 10.42
CA ASP A 167 1.97 -10.38 9.57
C ASP A 167 3.31 -10.77 10.20
N ALA A 168 3.53 -10.34 11.44
CA ALA A 168 4.74 -10.60 12.24
C ALA A 168 6.00 -9.93 11.65
N ASN A 169 5.84 -8.76 11.05
CA ASN A 169 6.96 -7.98 10.50
C ASN A 169 7.58 -6.99 11.52
N GLY A 170 6.96 -6.83 12.70
CA GLY A 170 7.38 -5.94 13.77
C GLY A 170 6.79 -4.53 13.69
N PHE A 171 5.90 -4.28 12.73
CA PHE A 171 5.09 -3.08 12.64
C PHE A 171 3.64 -3.44 12.90
N LYS A 172 3.00 -2.73 13.81
CA LYS A 172 1.58 -2.93 14.13
C LYS A 172 0.77 -2.00 13.24
N GLU A 173 -0.06 -2.55 12.38
CA GLU A 173 -0.92 -1.77 11.50
C GLU A 173 -2.15 -1.27 12.27
N ASN A 174 -2.61 -0.08 11.93
CA ASN A 174 -3.93 0.40 12.32
C ASN A 174 -4.98 -0.51 11.67
N SER A 175 -5.85 -1.12 12.48
CA SER A 175 -6.73 -2.22 12.08
C SER A 175 -8.15 -2.05 12.59
N GLY A 176 -9.12 -2.49 11.79
CA GLY A 176 -10.40 -2.91 12.33
C GLY A 176 -10.20 -4.01 13.38
N TRP A 177 -11.12 -4.13 14.34
CA TRP A 177 -10.95 -5.05 15.46
C TRP A 177 -12.27 -5.69 15.88
N VAL A 178 -12.19 -6.71 16.74
CA VAL A 178 -13.34 -7.39 17.31
C VAL A 178 -14.07 -6.50 18.33
N GLY A 179 -15.39 -6.67 18.46
CA GLY A 179 -16.20 -6.08 19.53
C GLY A 179 -15.76 -6.56 20.92
N GLN A 180 -16.04 -5.75 21.96
CA GLN A 180 -15.56 -6.01 23.33
C GLN A 180 -16.21 -7.20 24.03
N ASP A 181 -17.36 -7.65 23.56
CA ASP A 181 -18.14 -8.79 24.08
C ASP A 181 -17.86 -10.10 23.39
N ASP A 182 -17.24 -10.06 22.22
CA ASP A 182 -16.79 -11.19 21.46
C ASP A 182 -15.33 -11.59 21.75
N GLY A 183 -14.84 -12.64 21.11
CA GLY A 183 -13.48 -13.12 21.35
C GLY A 183 -12.78 -13.70 20.15
N ILE A 184 -11.49 -13.40 20.03
CA ILE A 184 -10.61 -13.94 18.99
C ILE A 184 -10.07 -15.30 19.44
N LEU A 185 -10.08 -16.27 18.53
CA LEU A 185 -9.45 -17.58 18.78
C LEU A 185 -7.92 -17.45 18.59
N VAL A 186 -7.15 -17.84 19.60
CA VAL A 186 -5.71 -17.59 19.67
C VAL A 186 -4.95 -18.79 20.23
N ARG A 187 -3.64 -18.84 19.94
CA ARG A 187 -2.70 -19.78 20.52
C ARG A 187 -1.38 -19.07 20.83
N ASP A 188 -1.06 -18.93 22.12
CA ASP A 188 0.25 -18.41 22.58
C ASP A 188 1.32 -19.45 22.24
N ILE A 189 1.99 -19.29 21.09
CA ILE A 189 2.94 -20.26 20.54
C ILE A 189 4.27 -20.21 21.27
N ASN A 190 4.71 -19.04 21.68
CA ASN A 190 5.99 -18.85 22.35
C ASN A 190 5.92 -19.00 23.88
N GLY A 191 4.69 -19.08 24.44
CA GLY A 191 4.46 -19.34 25.87
C GLY A 191 4.75 -18.15 26.78
N ASN A 192 4.73 -16.93 26.27
CA ASN A 192 5.05 -15.73 27.03
C ASN A 192 3.83 -15.12 27.77
N GLY A 193 2.64 -15.62 27.49
CA GLY A 193 1.38 -15.22 28.12
C GLY A 193 0.68 -14.03 27.48
N ILE A 194 1.17 -13.55 26.34
CA ILE A 194 0.52 -12.52 25.52
C ILE A 194 0.32 -13.05 24.09
N ILE A 195 -0.41 -12.33 23.29
CA ILE A 195 -0.57 -12.57 21.85
C ILE A 195 0.17 -11.46 21.12
N ASP A 196 1.33 -11.81 20.57
CA ASP A 196 2.28 -10.82 20.06
C ASP A 196 1.92 -10.33 18.66
N ASN A 197 1.44 -11.24 17.80
CA ASN A 197 1.21 -10.97 16.38
C ASN A 197 0.25 -11.98 15.74
N GLY A 198 -0.04 -11.79 14.46
CA GLY A 198 -1.02 -12.60 13.72
C GLY A 198 -0.65 -14.07 13.51
N THR A 199 0.60 -14.49 13.76
CA THR A 199 0.94 -15.95 13.74
C THR A 199 0.34 -16.70 14.92
N GLU A 200 -0.07 -15.99 15.98
CA GLU A 200 -0.72 -16.53 17.17
C GLU A 200 -2.25 -16.43 17.13
N LEU A 201 -2.80 -15.82 16.07
CA LEU A 201 -4.23 -15.85 15.74
C LEU A 201 -4.52 -17.04 14.82
N PHE A 202 -5.75 -17.57 14.89
CA PHE A 202 -6.23 -18.52 13.87
C PHE A 202 -6.77 -17.75 12.67
N GLY A 203 -5.92 -17.57 11.65
CA GLY A 203 -6.20 -16.75 10.47
C GLY A 203 -5.29 -17.09 9.30
N ASN A 204 -5.27 -16.22 8.30
CA ASN A 204 -4.45 -16.41 7.10
C ASN A 204 -2.93 -16.23 7.34
N ASN A 205 -2.52 -15.76 8.51
CA ASN A 205 -1.11 -15.67 8.92
C ASN A 205 -0.65 -16.81 9.82
N SER A 206 -1.56 -17.72 10.22
CA SER A 206 -1.19 -18.93 10.97
C SER A 206 -0.31 -19.84 10.11
N VAL A 207 0.76 -20.37 10.71
CA VAL A 207 1.67 -21.31 10.04
C VAL A 207 1.22 -22.73 10.32
N LEU A 208 0.88 -23.47 9.27
CA LEU A 208 0.46 -24.87 9.33
C LEU A 208 1.64 -25.79 9.66
N SER A 209 1.33 -27.03 10.05
CA SER A 209 2.33 -28.08 10.26
C SER A 209 3.17 -28.39 9.01
N SER A 210 2.67 -28.05 7.82
CA SER A 210 3.40 -28.12 6.55
C SER A 210 4.48 -27.04 6.40
N GLY A 211 4.43 -25.97 7.19
CA GLY A 211 5.25 -24.78 7.07
C GLY A 211 4.68 -23.70 6.12
N GLU A 212 3.53 -23.95 5.52
CA GLU A 212 2.81 -22.97 4.69
C GLU A 212 1.85 -22.14 5.54
N LYS A 213 1.48 -20.95 5.08
CA LYS A 213 0.41 -20.15 5.72
C LYS A 213 -0.96 -20.76 5.41
N ALA A 214 -1.86 -20.69 6.37
CA ALA A 214 -3.25 -21.09 6.18
C ALA A 214 -3.98 -20.15 5.21
N VAL A 215 -4.97 -20.67 4.50
CA VAL A 215 -5.79 -19.84 3.59
C VAL A 215 -6.90 -19.08 4.34
N ASN A 216 -7.26 -19.54 5.54
CA ASN A 216 -8.22 -18.92 6.45
C ASN A 216 -8.10 -19.52 7.85
N GLY A 217 -8.81 -18.98 8.81
CA GLY A 217 -8.72 -19.43 10.21
C GLY A 217 -9.28 -20.82 10.47
N PHE A 218 -10.29 -21.27 9.72
CA PHE A 218 -10.79 -22.66 9.86
C PHE A 218 -9.77 -23.69 9.39
N GLU A 219 -9.07 -23.43 8.27
CA GLU A 219 -8.00 -24.32 7.81
C GLU A 219 -6.80 -24.31 8.76
N ALA A 220 -6.53 -23.18 9.44
CA ALA A 220 -5.53 -23.13 10.50
C ALA A 220 -5.93 -24.00 11.70
N LEU A 221 -7.20 -23.94 12.13
CA LEU A 221 -7.70 -24.76 13.24
C LEU A 221 -7.79 -26.24 12.89
N LYS A 222 -8.15 -26.56 11.65
CA LYS A 222 -8.25 -27.92 11.13
C LYS A 222 -6.91 -28.67 11.13
N ASP A 223 -5.78 -27.95 11.00
CA ASP A 223 -4.44 -28.54 11.11
C ASP A 223 -4.17 -29.12 12.52
N LEU A 224 -4.98 -28.75 13.51
CA LEU A 224 -4.91 -29.22 14.89
C LEU A 224 -5.94 -30.34 15.23
N ASP A 225 -6.82 -30.71 14.31
CA ASP A 225 -7.75 -31.83 14.46
C ASP A 225 -6.99 -33.15 14.32
N ASP A 226 -6.45 -33.67 15.42
CA ASP A 226 -5.60 -34.84 15.44
C ASP A 226 -6.34 -36.15 15.09
N ASN A 227 -7.63 -36.21 15.40
CA ASN A 227 -8.45 -37.40 15.22
C ASN A 227 -9.22 -37.42 13.89
N ASN A 228 -9.23 -36.27 13.18
CA ASN A 228 -9.88 -36.05 11.89
C ASN A 228 -11.40 -36.34 11.94
N ASP A 229 -12.07 -35.96 13.02
CA ASP A 229 -13.52 -36.13 13.15
C ASP A 229 -14.32 -34.91 12.71
N GLY A 230 -13.62 -33.80 12.36
CA GLY A 230 -14.19 -32.54 11.87
C GLY A 230 -14.67 -31.62 12.98
N ILE A 231 -14.28 -31.90 14.22
CA ILE A 231 -14.58 -31.09 15.39
C ILE A 231 -13.28 -30.88 16.17
N PHE A 232 -12.87 -29.63 16.37
CA PHE A 232 -11.80 -29.35 17.31
C PHE A 232 -12.34 -29.33 18.73
N ASP A 233 -11.98 -30.32 19.54
CA ASP A 233 -12.48 -30.49 20.90
C ASP A 233 -11.40 -31.04 21.87
N ARG A 234 -11.82 -31.41 23.09
CA ARG A 234 -10.91 -31.98 24.12
C ARG A 234 -10.21 -33.30 23.74
N ASN A 235 -10.59 -33.93 22.65
CA ASN A 235 -9.93 -35.12 22.14
C ASN A 235 -8.68 -34.78 21.34
N ASP A 236 -8.51 -33.52 20.94
CA ASP A 236 -7.35 -33.01 20.25
C ASP A 236 -6.27 -32.53 21.22
N LYS A 237 -5.01 -32.78 20.89
CA LYS A 237 -3.88 -32.50 21.77
C LYS A 237 -3.72 -31.03 22.10
N ALA A 238 -4.01 -30.17 21.11
CA ALA A 238 -3.83 -28.73 21.22
C ALA A 238 -4.99 -28.03 21.98
N TRP A 239 -6.05 -28.74 22.37
CA TRP A 239 -7.24 -28.16 23.03
C TRP A 239 -6.93 -27.20 24.17
N ASN A 240 -5.99 -27.57 25.05
CA ASN A 240 -5.64 -26.76 26.21
C ASN A 240 -4.69 -25.60 25.89
N GLU A 241 -4.14 -25.56 24.69
CA GLU A 241 -3.23 -24.50 24.22
C GLU A 241 -4.01 -23.38 23.54
N VAL A 242 -5.16 -23.71 22.95
CA VAL A 242 -6.06 -22.76 22.31
C VAL A 242 -6.87 -21.99 23.34
N LYS A 243 -6.99 -20.69 23.15
CA LYS A 243 -7.70 -19.77 24.07
C LYS A 243 -8.61 -18.84 23.28
N ILE A 244 -9.47 -18.18 24.01
CA ILE A 244 -10.22 -17.01 23.54
C ILE A 244 -9.57 -15.77 24.14
N TRP A 245 -9.19 -14.84 23.30
CA TRP A 245 -8.81 -13.50 23.70
C TRP A 245 -10.03 -12.58 23.59
N LYS A 246 -10.59 -12.22 24.74
CA LYS A 246 -11.66 -11.24 24.86
C LYS A 246 -11.04 -9.90 25.22
N ASP A 247 -10.75 -9.10 24.20
CA ASP A 247 -10.18 -7.76 24.37
C ASP A 247 -11.27 -6.80 24.86
N ALA A 248 -11.52 -6.82 26.17
CA ALA A 248 -12.64 -6.14 26.80
C ALA A 248 -12.51 -4.61 26.79
N ASN A 249 -11.32 -4.08 26.60
CA ASN A 249 -11.07 -2.64 26.53
C ASN A 249 -10.80 -2.15 25.11
N GLY A 250 -10.66 -3.06 24.13
CA GLY A 250 -10.48 -2.76 22.71
C GLY A 250 -9.14 -2.09 22.40
N ASN A 251 -8.05 -2.49 23.08
CA ASN A 251 -6.74 -1.86 22.92
C ASN A 251 -5.74 -2.66 22.08
N GLY A 252 -6.10 -3.90 21.65
CA GLY A 252 -5.23 -4.78 20.89
C GLY A 252 -4.03 -5.33 21.67
N ILE A 253 -4.09 -5.29 23.01
CA ILE A 253 -3.04 -5.76 23.90
C ILE A 253 -3.68 -6.71 24.92
N VAL A 254 -3.06 -7.85 25.17
CA VAL A 254 -3.56 -8.79 26.18
C VAL A 254 -3.37 -8.24 27.58
N ASP A 255 -4.45 -7.97 28.27
CA ASP A 255 -4.50 -7.55 29.67
C ASP A 255 -4.86 -8.71 30.62
N GLU A 256 -4.68 -8.49 31.93
CA GLU A 256 -4.99 -9.51 32.94
C GLU A 256 -6.48 -9.94 32.88
N GLY A 257 -6.72 -11.22 32.63
CA GLY A 257 -8.06 -11.81 32.62
C GLY A 257 -8.73 -11.86 31.25
N GLU A 258 -8.11 -11.36 30.21
CA GLU A 258 -8.66 -11.37 28.84
C GLU A 258 -8.41 -12.69 28.09
N LEU A 259 -7.39 -13.46 28.46
CA LEU A 259 -7.15 -14.79 27.88
C LEU A 259 -7.94 -15.86 28.67
N LEU A 260 -8.99 -16.36 28.05
CA LEU A 260 -9.87 -17.39 28.60
C LEU A 260 -9.52 -18.76 27.99
N THR A 261 -9.60 -19.83 28.78
CA THR A 261 -9.66 -21.17 28.17
C THR A 261 -10.98 -21.34 27.43
N LEU A 262 -11.03 -22.26 26.46
CA LEU A 262 -12.27 -22.55 25.74
C LEU A 262 -13.41 -22.93 26.70
N GLU A 263 -13.12 -23.68 27.76
CA GLU A 263 -14.11 -24.05 28.80
C GLU A 263 -14.59 -22.82 29.59
N GLN A 264 -13.71 -21.88 29.94
CA GLN A 264 -14.09 -20.60 30.59
C GLN A 264 -14.96 -19.73 29.70
N ALA A 265 -14.73 -19.77 28.40
CA ALA A 265 -15.57 -19.12 27.40
C ALA A 265 -16.87 -19.87 27.09
N GLY A 266 -17.13 -21.01 27.77
CA GLY A 266 -18.33 -21.81 27.57
C GLY A 266 -18.32 -22.67 26.30
N ILE A 267 -17.15 -22.94 25.70
CA ILE A 267 -16.97 -23.68 24.47
C ILE A 267 -16.60 -25.14 24.80
N ALA A 268 -17.31 -26.10 24.19
CA ALA A 268 -17.06 -27.53 24.32
C ALA A 268 -16.45 -28.15 23.06
N GLY A 269 -16.58 -27.50 21.92
CA GLY A 269 -15.99 -27.92 20.64
C GLY A 269 -16.27 -26.89 19.55
N ILE A 270 -15.49 -26.89 18.48
CA ILE A 270 -15.63 -26.01 17.31
C ILE A 270 -15.80 -26.91 16.09
N ASN A 271 -16.90 -26.77 15.35
CA ASN A 271 -17.10 -27.46 14.08
C ASN A 271 -16.17 -26.85 13.03
N LEU A 272 -15.46 -27.71 12.28
CA LEU A 272 -14.47 -27.28 11.29
C LEU A 272 -15.08 -27.09 9.88
N ASP A 273 -16.34 -27.48 9.68
CA ASP A 273 -17.10 -27.16 8.49
C ASP A 273 -17.59 -25.70 8.55
N TYR A 274 -17.49 -24.99 7.43
CA TYR A 274 -17.88 -23.60 7.30
C TYR A 274 -18.54 -23.32 5.95
N ASP A 275 -19.35 -22.27 5.93
CA ASP A 275 -19.93 -21.70 4.72
C ASP A 275 -19.18 -20.43 4.32
N ASN A 276 -18.85 -20.31 3.02
CA ASN A 276 -18.28 -19.06 2.50
C ASN A 276 -19.38 -18.02 2.32
N GLN A 277 -19.08 -16.79 2.72
CA GLN A 277 -19.95 -15.63 2.59
C GLN A 277 -19.19 -14.46 1.97
N GLU A 278 -19.91 -13.50 1.40
CA GLU A 278 -19.37 -12.24 0.89
C GLU A 278 -20.10 -11.08 1.60
N ASN A 279 -19.92 -10.98 2.91
CA ASN A 279 -20.55 -9.95 3.71
C ASN A 279 -19.49 -9.00 4.25
N VAL A 280 -19.66 -7.70 4.00
CA VAL A 280 -18.87 -6.64 4.61
C VAL A 280 -19.79 -5.87 5.54
N ASP A 281 -19.38 -5.70 6.79
CA ASP A 281 -20.16 -4.99 7.77
C ASP A 281 -20.07 -3.46 7.61
N GLU A 282 -20.78 -2.72 8.46
CA GLU A 282 -20.79 -1.25 8.39
C GLU A 282 -19.44 -0.61 8.80
N ASN A 283 -18.54 -1.38 9.40
CA ASN A 283 -17.22 -0.98 9.84
C ASN A 283 -16.12 -1.29 8.81
N GLY A 284 -16.49 -1.88 7.65
CA GLY A 284 -15.59 -2.21 6.57
C GLY A 284 -14.96 -3.59 6.68
N ASN A 285 -15.22 -4.35 7.75
CA ASN A 285 -14.66 -5.66 7.97
C ASN A 285 -15.46 -6.75 7.23
N ALA A 286 -14.75 -7.69 6.57
CA ALA A 286 -15.41 -8.71 5.79
C ALA A 286 -15.58 -10.02 6.59
N HIS A 287 -16.80 -10.52 6.66
CA HIS A 287 -17.15 -11.81 7.26
C HIS A 287 -17.19 -12.86 6.14
N LYS A 288 -16.09 -13.61 5.97
CA LYS A 288 -15.94 -14.49 4.78
C LYS A 288 -16.28 -15.94 5.00
N GLN A 289 -15.88 -16.54 6.11
CA GLN A 289 -16.19 -17.91 6.46
C GLN A 289 -16.96 -17.94 7.77
N THR A 290 -18.11 -18.58 7.78
CA THR A 290 -18.94 -18.72 8.99
C THR A 290 -19.23 -20.17 9.29
N GLY A 291 -18.97 -20.57 10.50
CA GLY A 291 -19.23 -21.90 11.04
C GLY A 291 -19.95 -21.82 12.40
N THR A 292 -19.89 -22.90 13.15
CA THR A 292 -20.52 -23.00 14.44
C THR A 292 -19.58 -23.60 15.48
N PHE A 293 -19.80 -23.24 16.74
CA PHE A 293 -19.18 -23.91 17.88
C PHE A 293 -20.23 -24.52 18.81
N ILE A 294 -19.85 -25.49 19.59
CA ILE A 294 -20.69 -26.21 20.53
C ILE A 294 -20.47 -25.59 21.91
N LYS A 295 -21.53 -25.09 22.52
CA LYS A 295 -21.51 -24.54 23.89
C LYS A 295 -21.50 -25.70 24.92
N THR A 296 -21.01 -25.43 26.12
CA THR A 296 -20.95 -26.43 27.23
C THR A 296 -22.33 -26.92 27.67
N ASP A 297 -23.39 -26.19 27.36
CA ASP A 297 -24.79 -26.59 27.61
C ASP A 297 -25.38 -27.45 26.48
N GLY A 298 -24.62 -27.70 25.42
CA GLY A 298 -25.00 -28.48 24.24
C GLY A 298 -25.72 -27.70 23.14
N THR A 299 -25.90 -26.40 23.30
CA THR A 299 -26.38 -25.52 22.24
C THR A 299 -25.23 -25.11 21.30
N THR A 300 -25.54 -24.47 20.19
CA THR A 300 -24.53 -23.97 19.26
C THR A 300 -24.49 -22.44 19.26
N GLY A 301 -23.32 -21.88 18.97
CA GLY A 301 -23.09 -20.47 18.71
C GLY A 301 -22.38 -20.29 17.36
N THR A 302 -22.17 -19.06 16.97
CA THR A 302 -21.56 -18.65 15.70
C THR A 302 -20.08 -18.38 15.87
N ILE A 303 -19.24 -18.80 14.91
CA ILE A 303 -17.84 -18.45 14.78
C ILE A 303 -17.59 -18.02 13.35
N THR A 304 -16.90 -16.91 13.16
CA THR A 304 -16.70 -16.29 11.85
C THR A 304 -15.23 -15.96 11.66
N ASP A 305 -14.70 -16.26 10.47
CA ASP A 305 -13.42 -15.73 10.01
C ASP A 305 -13.65 -14.29 9.53
N VAL A 306 -13.23 -13.34 10.36
CA VAL A 306 -13.40 -11.91 10.11
C VAL A 306 -12.12 -11.35 9.52
N TRP A 307 -12.24 -10.76 8.37
CA TRP A 307 -11.15 -10.15 7.64
C TRP A 307 -11.15 -8.65 7.87
N PHE A 308 -10.29 -8.20 8.76
CA PHE A 308 -10.24 -6.81 9.19
C PHE A 308 -9.74 -5.89 8.07
N ASP A 309 -10.41 -4.75 7.94
CA ASP A 309 -9.89 -3.61 7.17
C ASP A 309 -8.68 -3.02 7.89
N THR A 310 -7.56 -2.87 7.19
CA THR A 310 -6.31 -2.37 7.78
C THR A 310 -5.78 -1.17 7.02
N ASN A 311 -5.13 -0.27 7.74
CA ASN A 311 -4.35 0.80 7.13
C ASN A 311 -2.85 0.54 7.35
N PRO A 312 -2.20 -0.17 6.43
CA PRO A 312 -0.79 -0.56 6.58
C PRO A 312 0.18 0.61 6.44
N GLU A 313 -0.26 1.80 6.06
CA GLU A 313 0.56 3.01 6.07
C GLU A 313 0.61 3.67 7.45
N ASP A 314 -0.41 3.45 8.27
CA ASP A 314 -0.51 3.96 9.64
C ASP A 314 -0.08 2.86 10.60
N THR A 315 1.20 2.87 10.94
CA THR A 315 1.81 1.82 11.75
C THR A 315 2.51 2.38 12.98
N VAL A 316 2.61 1.55 13.99
CA VAL A 316 3.44 1.78 15.18
C VAL A 316 4.36 0.57 15.39
N ASN A 317 5.49 0.79 16.06
CA ASN A 317 6.41 -0.28 16.42
C ASN A 317 6.87 -0.12 17.86
N ASP A 318 7.25 -1.23 18.50
CA ASP A 318 7.70 -1.26 19.88
C ASP A 318 9.25 -1.27 20.00
N ILE A 319 9.96 -0.98 18.89
CA ILE A 319 11.42 -1.04 18.93
C ILE A 319 11.97 0.04 19.85
N SER A 320 12.91 -0.36 20.69
CA SER A 320 13.65 0.55 21.56
C SER A 320 15.13 0.49 21.22
N VAL A 321 15.65 1.56 20.64
CA VAL A 321 17.07 1.71 20.28
C VAL A 321 17.60 3.02 20.85
N GLU A 322 18.87 3.01 21.27
CA GLU A 322 19.53 4.23 21.75
C GLU A 322 19.86 5.16 20.58
N ILE A 323 19.24 6.33 20.55
CA ILE A 323 19.54 7.38 19.58
C ILE A 323 20.67 8.25 20.13
N THR A 324 21.82 8.24 19.45
CA THR A 324 23.00 9.02 19.85
C THR A 324 22.77 10.52 19.66
N ASP A 325 23.56 11.37 20.33
CA ASP A 325 23.43 12.81 20.20
C ASP A 325 23.79 13.32 18.79
N ASP A 326 24.67 12.61 18.08
CA ASP A 326 25.02 12.92 16.70
C ASP A 326 23.81 12.68 15.76
N ILE A 327 23.09 11.57 15.94
CA ILE A 327 21.86 11.30 15.17
C ILE A 327 20.77 12.33 15.51
N LYS A 328 20.58 12.68 16.81
CA LYS A 328 19.60 13.68 17.23
C LYS A 328 19.85 15.06 16.64
N ALA A 329 21.09 15.38 16.27
CA ALA A 329 21.45 16.65 15.62
C ALA A 329 21.05 16.70 14.12
N LEU A 330 20.68 15.57 13.52
CA LEU A 330 20.24 15.46 12.13
C LEU A 330 18.73 15.64 12.01
N PRO A 331 18.21 15.92 10.81
CA PRO A 331 16.77 15.93 10.56
C PRO A 331 16.13 14.59 10.91
N ASN A 332 14.93 14.60 11.51
CA ASN A 332 14.11 13.41 11.66
C ASN A 332 12.86 13.53 10.79
N VAL A 333 12.46 12.42 10.21
CA VAL A 333 11.24 12.27 9.40
C VAL A 333 10.51 11.04 9.91
N SER A 334 9.21 11.12 10.10
CA SER A 334 8.40 9.97 10.51
C SER A 334 8.45 8.88 9.44
N GLY A 335 8.55 7.64 9.88
CA GLY A 335 8.34 6.48 9.03
C GLY A 335 6.87 6.24 8.76
N THR A 336 6.59 5.38 7.81
CA THR A 336 5.25 4.88 7.48
C THR A 336 5.39 3.45 6.95
N GLY A 337 4.32 2.66 7.00
CA GLY A 337 4.41 1.28 6.54
C GLY A 337 5.42 0.48 7.37
N ASN A 338 6.30 -0.20 6.70
CA ASN A 338 7.35 -1.02 7.31
C ASN A 338 8.67 -0.25 7.53
N VAL A 339 8.61 1.07 7.52
CA VAL A 339 9.79 1.92 7.64
C VAL A 339 9.79 2.70 8.96
N TYR A 340 10.85 2.57 9.74
CA TYR A 340 11.05 3.33 10.98
C TYR A 340 11.21 4.82 10.71
N ASP A 341 10.99 5.67 11.74
CA ASP A 341 11.44 7.06 11.65
C ASP A 341 12.94 7.13 11.36
N LEU A 342 13.37 8.22 10.70
CA LEU A 342 14.72 8.32 10.16
C LEU A 342 15.81 8.22 11.23
N HIS A 343 15.58 8.75 12.45
CA HIS A 343 16.54 8.61 13.56
C HIS A 343 16.67 7.15 14.02
N THR A 344 15.55 6.45 14.16
CA THR A 344 15.53 5.03 14.51
C THR A 344 16.21 4.19 13.43
N ALA A 345 15.89 4.46 12.15
CA ALA A 345 16.53 3.78 11.02
C ALA A 345 18.06 4.00 10.99
N MET A 346 18.53 5.23 11.24
CA MET A 346 19.97 5.52 11.35
C MET A 346 20.62 4.78 12.53
N ALA A 347 19.94 4.68 13.66
CA ALA A 347 20.47 3.98 14.84
C ALA A 347 20.50 2.45 14.65
N LEU A 348 19.63 1.90 13.84
CA LEU A 348 19.58 0.48 13.48
C LEU A 348 20.55 0.11 12.36
N ASP A 349 20.92 1.07 11.51
CA ASP A 349 21.88 0.86 10.42
C ASP A 349 23.30 0.62 10.96
N LYS A 350 23.66 -0.65 11.09
CA LYS A 350 25.00 -1.06 11.58
C LYS A 350 26.15 -0.63 10.67
N SER A 351 25.86 -0.30 9.42
CA SER A 351 26.87 0.20 8.47
C SER A 351 27.22 1.67 8.73
N GLY A 352 26.31 2.44 9.33
CA GLY A 352 26.40 3.88 9.51
C GLY A 352 26.26 4.68 8.20
N GLU A 353 25.95 4.01 7.10
CA GLU A 353 25.91 4.64 5.78
C GLU A 353 24.71 5.58 5.66
N LEU A 354 23.54 5.21 6.21
CA LEU A 354 22.37 6.09 6.22
C LEU A 354 22.68 7.41 6.94
N GLN A 355 23.29 7.36 8.14
CA GLN A 355 23.68 8.56 8.86
C GLN A 355 24.65 9.41 8.03
N ARG A 356 25.68 8.80 7.44
CA ARG A 356 26.67 9.48 6.60
C ARG A 356 26.01 10.18 5.40
N LEU A 357 25.06 9.52 4.73
CA LEU A 357 24.32 10.09 3.59
C LEU A 357 23.45 11.29 4.02
N VAL A 358 22.78 11.21 5.17
CA VAL A 358 21.97 12.31 5.70
C VAL A 358 22.86 13.50 6.11
N GLU A 359 24.01 13.26 6.73
CA GLU A 359 25.00 14.31 7.04
C GLU A 359 25.50 15.00 5.75
N GLN A 360 25.81 14.21 4.73
CA GLN A 360 26.22 14.73 3.43
C GLN A 360 25.12 15.55 2.78
N PHE A 361 23.89 15.06 2.81
CA PHE A 361 22.71 15.78 2.28
C PHE A 361 22.50 17.13 2.99
N GLN A 362 22.67 17.17 4.31
CA GLN A 362 22.52 18.39 5.09
C GLN A 362 23.65 19.41 4.79
N ALA A 363 24.87 18.92 4.54
CA ALA A 363 26.02 19.78 4.28
C ALA A 363 26.11 20.25 2.82
N GLU A 364 25.44 19.57 1.87
CA GLU A 364 25.49 19.89 0.45
C GLU A 364 24.68 21.15 0.14
N THR A 365 25.29 22.08 -0.57
CA THR A 365 24.68 23.36 -0.95
C THR A 365 24.26 23.41 -2.41
N ASP A 366 24.84 22.56 -3.26
CA ASP A 366 24.41 22.40 -4.65
C ASP A 366 23.14 21.55 -4.71
N ILE A 367 22.09 22.09 -5.32
CA ILE A 367 20.77 21.45 -5.30
C ILE A 367 20.75 20.15 -6.12
N ASP A 368 21.48 20.08 -7.23
CA ASP A 368 21.53 18.88 -8.07
C ASP A 368 22.34 17.78 -7.40
N ALA A 369 23.47 18.14 -6.78
CA ALA A 369 24.26 17.21 -5.98
C ALA A 369 23.49 16.69 -4.76
N ARG A 370 22.71 17.55 -4.10
CA ARG A 370 21.85 17.19 -2.98
C ARG A 370 20.75 16.21 -3.42
N ASN A 371 20.05 16.49 -4.52
CA ASN A 371 19.01 15.65 -5.04
C ASN A 371 19.55 14.29 -5.51
N ALA A 372 20.80 14.22 -5.97
CA ALA A 372 21.44 12.97 -6.35
C ALA A 372 21.67 12.01 -5.16
N LEU A 373 21.66 12.50 -3.92
CA LEU A 373 21.78 11.68 -2.72
C LEU A 373 20.45 11.02 -2.30
N LEU A 374 19.31 11.60 -2.69
CA LEU A 374 17.98 11.14 -2.21
C LEU A 374 17.70 9.67 -2.52
N PRO A 375 17.97 9.12 -3.72
CA PRO A 375 17.70 7.71 -3.98
C PRO A 375 18.44 6.77 -3.02
N GLU A 376 19.73 7.03 -2.76
CA GLU A 376 20.52 6.21 -1.86
C GLU A 376 20.05 6.35 -0.39
N ILE A 377 19.69 7.57 0.05
CA ILE A 377 19.09 7.77 1.37
C ILE A 377 17.80 6.94 1.50
N ILE A 378 16.92 7.00 0.52
CA ILE A 378 15.65 6.27 0.52
C ILE A 378 15.90 4.76 0.54
N TYR A 379 16.84 4.25 -0.25
CA TYR A 379 17.15 2.82 -0.29
C TYR A 379 17.72 2.31 1.04
N HIS A 380 18.60 3.08 1.67
CA HIS A 380 19.12 2.74 3.00
C HIS A 380 18.05 2.87 4.08
N TRP A 381 17.21 3.90 4.00
CA TRP A 381 16.13 4.13 4.97
C TRP A 381 15.07 3.03 4.92
N ALA A 382 14.66 2.63 3.72
CA ALA A 382 13.73 1.52 3.51
C ALA A 382 14.37 0.12 3.65
N GLY A 383 15.69 0.03 3.88
CA GLY A 383 16.39 -1.26 4.04
C GLY A 383 16.61 -2.06 2.76
N VAL A 384 16.44 -1.44 1.59
CA VAL A 384 16.47 -2.13 0.28
C VAL A 384 17.76 -1.87 -0.52
N TYR A 385 18.75 -1.21 0.08
CA TYR A 385 19.96 -0.75 -0.60
C TYR A 385 20.84 -1.88 -1.18
N ASP A 386 20.82 -3.07 -0.60
CA ASP A 386 21.61 -4.24 -0.99
C ASP A 386 20.88 -5.16 -1.98
N MET A 387 19.64 -4.84 -2.36
CA MET A 387 18.91 -5.59 -3.36
C MET A 387 19.53 -5.44 -4.75
N ASP A 388 19.44 -6.51 -5.54
CA ASP A 388 19.79 -6.45 -6.97
C ASP A 388 18.83 -5.48 -7.70
N PRO A 389 19.34 -4.39 -8.28
CA PRO A 389 18.52 -3.46 -9.05
C PRO A 389 17.70 -4.10 -10.18
N GLU A 390 18.12 -5.26 -10.67
CA GLU A 390 17.42 -6.05 -11.70
C GLU A 390 16.64 -7.23 -11.10
N GLY A 391 16.59 -7.36 -9.76
CA GLY A 391 16.09 -8.56 -9.04
C GLY A 391 14.61 -8.88 -9.29
N ARG A 392 13.80 -7.85 -9.58
CA ARG A 392 12.37 -7.99 -9.93
C ARG A 392 12.16 -7.93 -11.44
N ASN A 393 13.13 -8.45 -12.23
CA ASN A 393 13.04 -8.46 -13.68
C ASN A 393 12.14 -9.60 -14.16
N PRO A 394 11.07 -9.31 -14.87
CA PRO A 394 10.26 -10.33 -15.50
C PRO A 394 10.92 -10.82 -16.78
N SER A 395 11.81 -11.69 -16.67
CA SER A 395 12.44 -12.36 -17.81
C SER A 395 11.45 -13.05 -18.76
N ARG A 396 10.17 -13.10 -18.40
CA ARG A 396 9.17 -13.90 -19.13
C ARG A 396 8.48 -13.19 -20.29
N TYR A 397 8.36 -11.86 -20.31
CA TYR A 397 7.42 -11.25 -21.26
C TYR A 397 8.00 -10.21 -22.21
N TYR A 398 9.02 -9.43 -21.89
CA TYR A 398 9.56 -8.44 -22.84
C TYR A 398 11.06 -8.14 -22.71
N GLY A 399 11.78 -8.81 -21.83
CA GLY A 399 13.25 -8.69 -21.73
C GLY A 399 13.80 -7.33 -21.32
N ASN A 400 12.95 -6.39 -20.95
CA ASN A 400 13.36 -5.04 -20.57
C ASN A 400 13.12 -4.77 -19.09
N VAL A 401 14.18 -4.51 -18.36
CA VAL A 401 14.10 -3.92 -17.01
C VAL A 401 13.64 -2.48 -17.17
N LEU A 402 12.48 -2.17 -16.61
CA LEU A 402 11.90 -0.82 -16.72
C LEU A 402 12.39 0.14 -15.63
N GLY A 403 13.43 -0.24 -14.88
CA GLY A 403 14.02 0.61 -13.85
C GLY A 403 14.71 -0.18 -12.76
N ASP A 404 15.15 0.54 -11.74
CA ASP A 404 15.76 0.00 -10.55
C ASP A 404 14.67 -0.61 -9.63
N SER A 405 14.73 -1.92 -9.39
CA SER A 405 13.76 -2.66 -8.56
C SER A 405 13.70 -2.15 -7.12
N ARG A 406 14.81 -1.60 -6.61
CA ARG A 406 14.86 -1.01 -5.26
C ARG A 406 13.85 0.13 -5.09
N LYS A 407 13.51 0.82 -6.19
CA LYS A 407 12.50 1.89 -6.16
C LYS A 407 11.11 1.35 -5.84
N LEU A 408 10.73 0.24 -6.45
CA LEU A 408 9.43 -0.37 -6.19
C LEU A 408 9.37 -0.94 -4.79
N GLU A 409 10.41 -1.66 -4.39
CA GLU A 409 10.50 -2.23 -3.05
C GLU A 409 10.47 -1.16 -1.95
N ALA A 410 11.28 -0.09 -2.11
CA ALA A 410 11.25 1.01 -1.15
C ALA A 410 9.85 1.63 -1.03
N LEU A 411 9.12 1.72 -2.15
CA LEU A 411 7.75 2.19 -2.13
C LEU A 411 6.82 1.23 -1.37
N GLU A 412 6.93 -0.06 -1.62
CA GLU A 412 6.15 -1.10 -0.94
C GLU A 412 6.41 -1.07 0.56
N GLU A 413 7.67 -0.90 0.97
CA GLU A 413 8.03 -0.73 2.38
C GLU A 413 7.38 0.51 3.02
N PHE A 414 7.42 1.69 2.35
CA PHE A 414 6.76 2.89 2.85
C PHE A 414 5.24 2.82 2.88
N LEU A 415 4.63 2.00 2.03
CA LEU A 415 3.19 1.79 2.00
C LEU A 415 2.74 0.60 2.86
N GLY A 416 3.68 -0.22 3.35
CA GLY A 416 3.39 -1.42 4.10
C GLY A 416 2.65 -2.49 3.29
N ARG A 417 2.73 -2.45 1.96
CA ARG A 417 2.01 -3.38 1.09
C ARG A 417 2.70 -3.60 -0.26
N GLU A 418 2.58 -4.81 -0.79
CA GLU A 418 3.08 -5.17 -2.12
C GLU A 418 2.15 -4.68 -3.23
N PHE A 419 2.73 -4.29 -4.35
CA PHE A 419 2.00 -4.02 -5.59
C PHE A 419 1.86 -5.29 -6.42
N LEU A 420 0.63 -5.59 -6.84
CA LEU A 420 0.34 -6.65 -7.79
C LEU A 420 0.01 -6.05 -9.16
N GLY A 421 0.78 -6.43 -10.18
CA GLY A 421 0.43 -6.14 -11.56
C GLY A 421 -0.65 -7.09 -12.07
N THR A 422 -1.37 -6.64 -13.09
CA THR A 422 -2.31 -7.51 -13.81
C THR A 422 -1.76 -7.79 -15.20
N TRP A 423 -1.58 -9.05 -15.54
CA TRP A 423 -1.22 -9.46 -16.90
C TRP A 423 -2.37 -9.23 -17.88
N CYS A 424 -2.05 -9.11 -19.17
CA CYS A 424 -3.05 -9.08 -20.25
C CYS A 424 -3.99 -10.31 -20.26
N SER A 425 -3.60 -11.39 -19.59
CA SER A 425 -4.41 -12.61 -19.37
C SER A 425 -5.39 -12.51 -18.21
N GLY A 426 -5.32 -11.43 -17.41
CA GLY A 426 -6.08 -11.32 -16.16
C GLY A 426 -5.44 -12.03 -14.97
N GLU A 427 -4.27 -12.64 -15.15
CA GLU A 427 -3.49 -13.21 -14.04
C GLU A 427 -2.76 -12.11 -13.29
N ARG A 428 -2.69 -12.24 -11.97
CA ARG A 428 -1.93 -11.32 -11.11
C ARG A 428 -0.43 -11.54 -11.30
N ASP A 429 0.31 -10.45 -11.49
CA ASP A 429 1.77 -10.45 -11.51
C ASP A 429 2.28 -10.06 -10.12
N PRO A 430 2.90 -10.98 -9.37
CA PRO A 430 3.48 -10.66 -8.07
C PRO A 430 4.72 -9.75 -8.19
N ASN A 431 5.15 -9.41 -9.38
CA ASN A 431 6.30 -8.58 -9.67
C ASN A 431 5.95 -7.49 -10.70
N PRO A 432 5.04 -6.55 -10.38
CA PRO A 432 4.76 -5.47 -11.30
C PRO A 432 6.04 -4.68 -11.53
N HIS A 433 6.43 -4.54 -12.81
CA HIS A 433 7.61 -3.78 -13.12
C HIS A 433 7.38 -2.34 -12.78
N GLY A 434 8.31 -1.75 -12.15
CA GLY A 434 8.63 -0.38 -11.91
C GLY A 434 7.92 0.76 -12.62
N HIS A 435 6.75 0.52 -13.19
CA HIS A 435 5.93 1.58 -13.76
C HIS A 435 5.45 2.56 -12.69
N ALA A 436 5.20 2.10 -11.46
CA ALA A 436 4.77 2.95 -10.37
C ALA A 436 5.93 3.65 -9.66
N ALA A 437 7.02 2.94 -9.45
CA ALA A 437 8.16 3.41 -8.69
C ALA A 437 8.76 4.76 -9.13
N PRO A 438 8.92 5.06 -10.44
CA PRO A 438 9.42 6.36 -10.88
C PRO A 438 8.56 7.53 -10.45
N TYR A 439 7.26 7.32 -10.22
CA TYR A 439 6.33 8.40 -9.88
C TYR A 439 6.44 8.82 -8.42
N ILE A 440 6.76 7.90 -7.56
CA ILE A 440 6.74 8.10 -6.12
C ILE A 440 8.09 8.59 -5.63
N LEU A 441 9.18 8.09 -6.20
CA LEU A 441 10.51 8.62 -5.91
C LEU A 441 10.79 10.00 -6.51
N GLN A 442 9.95 10.50 -7.40
CA GLN A 442 9.96 11.92 -7.80
C GLN A 442 9.20 12.81 -6.82
N ALA A 443 8.54 12.23 -5.87
CA ALA A 443 7.79 12.92 -4.85
C ALA A 443 8.55 13.01 -3.52
N PHE A 444 9.61 12.26 -3.34
CA PHE A 444 10.63 12.43 -2.34
C PHE A 444 11.80 13.22 -2.94
#